data_194730b0966f7af2454c4525c3d88636
#
_entry.id   194730b0966f7af2454c4525c3d88636
#
_cell.length_a   1.000
_cell.length_b   1.000
_cell.length_c   1.000
_cell.angle_alpha   90.00
_cell.angle_beta   90.00
_cell.angle_gamma   90.00
#
_symmetry.space_group_name_H-M   'P 1'
#
loop_
_entity.id
_entity.type
_entity.pdbx_description
1 polymer ?
#
loop_
_entity_poly.entity_id
_entity_poly.type
_entity_poly.pdbx_seq_one_letter_code
_entity_poly.pdbx_strand_id
1 'polypeptide(L)'
;MRAVLSTGSNMDDRVELLRTVFDEFAGEIVAASPVYATPPWGVTDQDEFLNAVLIVDVEETPKELLRRGQKLEEAAERVRVRHWGPRTLDVDIVDIEGYTSDDPELIVPHPYARERAFVLIPWLAADAGARLSGEGVAKRVAALDPQERADIRRLGMMEEL
;
A
#
# COMPACT_ATOMS: atom_id res chain seq x y z
N MET A 1 -17.61 4.40 3.40
CA MET A 1 -16.48 5.27 3.11
C MET A 1 -15.51 4.52 2.20
N ARG A 2 -15.20 5.09 1.07
CA ARG A 2 -14.29 4.47 0.10
C ARG A 2 -12.87 5.00 0.33
N ALA A 3 -11.93 4.09 0.54
CA ALA A 3 -10.56 4.43 0.86
C ALA A 3 -9.57 3.64 0.01
N VAL A 4 -8.39 4.23 -0.19
CA VAL A 4 -7.28 3.61 -0.90
C VAL A 4 -6.20 3.28 0.13
N LEU A 5 -5.85 2.01 0.24
CA LEU A 5 -4.83 1.53 1.16
C LEU A 5 -3.61 1.06 0.37
N SER A 6 -2.42 1.44 0.83
CA SER A 6 -1.17 0.90 0.32
C SER A 6 -0.58 -0.01 1.39
N THR A 7 -0.14 -1.20 0.99
CA THR A 7 0.47 -2.13 1.93
C THR A 7 1.77 -2.66 1.35
N GLY A 8 2.75 -2.90 2.23
CA GLY A 8 4.06 -3.38 1.80
C GLY A 8 4.77 -4.17 2.88
N SER A 9 5.64 -5.05 2.46
CA SER A 9 6.47 -5.85 3.35
C SER A 9 7.76 -6.24 2.65
N ASN A 10 8.87 -6.33 3.41
CA ASN A 10 10.16 -6.81 2.89
C ASN A 10 10.81 -7.87 3.77
N MET A 11 10.06 -8.44 4.71
CA MET A 11 10.58 -9.46 5.62
C MET A 11 10.18 -10.85 5.15
N ASP A 12 10.80 -11.88 5.72
CA ASP A 12 10.79 -13.28 5.31
C ASP A 12 9.52 -13.78 4.62
N ASP A 13 8.40 -13.78 5.32
CA ASP A 13 7.12 -14.24 4.78
C ASP A 13 6.29 -13.08 4.24
N ARG A 14 6.91 -12.24 3.41
CA ARG A 14 6.28 -11.01 2.93
C ARG A 14 4.97 -11.24 2.16
N VAL A 15 4.87 -12.36 1.43
CA VAL A 15 3.61 -12.71 0.77
C VAL A 15 2.51 -12.96 1.79
N GLU A 16 2.82 -13.77 2.81
CA GLU A 16 1.85 -14.09 3.86
C GLU A 16 1.48 -12.85 4.68
N LEU A 17 2.43 -11.94 4.90
CA LEU A 17 2.14 -10.69 5.60
C LEU A 17 1.18 -9.81 4.80
N LEU A 18 1.39 -9.68 3.50
CA LEU A 18 0.43 -8.96 2.65
C LEU A 18 -0.93 -9.67 2.66
N ARG A 19 -0.93 -10.99 2.66
CA ARG A 19 -2.17 -11.77 2.66
C ARG A 19 -3.02 -11.46 3.89
N THR A 20 -2.39 -11.18 5.05
CA THR A 20 -3.15 -10.80 6.25
C THR A 20 -3.99 -9.54 6.02
N VAL A 21 -3.47 -8.59 5.24
CA VAL A 21 -4.21 -7.36 4.91
C VAL A 21 -5.38 -7.69 3.98
N PHE A 22 -5.14 -8.47 2.94
CA PHE A 22 -6.19 -8.88 2.01
C PHE A 22 -7.30 -9.65 2.74
N ASP A 23 -6.94 -10.54 3.64
CA ASP A 23 -7.91 -11.34 4.40
C ASP A 23 -8.72 -10.45 5.35
N GLU A 24 -8.07 -9.50 6.00
CA GLU A 24 -8.76 -8.57 6.91
C GLU A 24 -9.87 -7.81 6.20
N PHE A 25 -9.63 -7.38 4.97
CA PHE A 25 -10.58 -6.56 4.22
C PHE A 25 -11.38 -7.37 3.19
N ALA A 26 -11.34 -8.70 3.23
CA ALA A 26 -11.87 -9.57 2.18
C ALA A 26 -13.29 -9.22 1.72
N GLY A 27 -14.22 -8.96 2.65
CA GLY A 27 -15.59 -8.63 2.32
C GLY A 27 -15.83 -7.17 1.94
N GLU A 28 -14.79 -6.34 2.01
CA GLU A 28 -14.89 -4.89 1.82
C GLU A 28 -14.06 -4.39 0.64
N ILE A 29 -13.31 -5.28 -0.01
CA ILE A 29 -12.45 -4.91 -1.15
C ILE A 29 -13.32 -4.65 -2.38
N VAL A 30 -13.24 -3.43 -2.92
CA VAL A 30 -13.89 -3.04 -4.17
C VAL A 30 -12.99 -3.40 -5.36
N ALA A 31 -11.68 -3.18 -5.20
CA ALA A 31 -10.69 -3.50 -6.21
C ALA A 31 -9.33 -3.70 -5.54
N ALA A 32 -8.53 -4.58 -6.11
CA ALA A 32 -7.19 -4.86 -5.62
C ALA A 32 -6.22 -4.82 -6.78
N SER A 33 -5.02 -4.29 -6.54
CA SER A 33 -3.95 -4.35 -7.52
C SER A 33 -3.29 -5.72 -7.52
N PRO A 34 -2.54 -6.04 -8.58
CA PRO A 34 -1.52 -7.08 -8.48
C PRO A 34 -0.51 -6.72 -7.36
N VAL A 35 0.26 -7.70 -6.94
CA VAL A 35 1.41 -7.49 -6.05
C VAL A 35 2.61 -7.17 -6.93
N TYR A 36 3.40 -6.18 -6.50
CA TYR A 36 4.60 -5.72 -7.19
C TYR A 36 5.82 -5.88 -6.30
N ALA A 37 6.97 -6.16 -6.91
CA ALA A 37 8.25 -6.21 -6.23
C ALA A 37 9.06 -4.97 -6.56
N THR A 38 9.71 -4.39 -5.54
CA THR A 38 10.54 -3.20 -5.66
C THR A 38 11.91 -3.49 -5.06
N PRO A 39 13.02 -3.09 -5.70
CA PRO A 39 14.35 -3.30 -5.12
C PRO A 39 14.51 -2.55 -3.80
N PRO A 40 15.30 -3.10 -2.86
CA PRO A 40 15.61 -2.38 -1.62
C PRO A 40 16.52 -1.19 -1.94
N TRP A 41 16.17 -0.02 -1.40
CA TRP A 41 16.95 1.21 -1.61
C TRP A 41 18.26 1.16 -0.82
N GLY A 42 19.38 1.23 -1.52
CA GLY A 42 20.68 1.41 -0.92
C GLY A 42 21.22 0.26 -0.08
N VAL A 43 20.50 -0.86 0.01
CA VAL A 43 20.90 -2.03 0.78
C VAL A 43 20.78 -3.25 -0.11
N THR A 44 21.89 -3.89 -0.44
CA THR A 44 21.95 -4.96 -1.43
C THR A 44 21.70 -6.35 -0.84
N ASP A 45 21.66 -6.48 0.49
CA ASP A 45 21.50 -7.77 1.18
C ASP A 45 20.11 -7.98 1.76
N GLN A 46 19.16 -7.09 1.45
CA GLN A 46 17.75 -7.24 1.88
C GLN A 46 16.90 -7.75 0.73
N ASP A 47 15.81 -8.44 1.10
CA ASP A 47 14.82 -8.86 0.13
C ASP A 47 14.11 -7.66 -0.50
N GLU A 48 13.59 -7.86 -1.69
CA GLU A 48 12.74 -6.87 -2.34
C GLU A 48 11.49 -6.61 -1.51
N PHE A 49 11.02 -5.37 -1.53
CA PHE A 49 9.71 -5.03 -0.98
C PHE A 49 8.63 -5.59 -1.88
N LEU A 50 7.57 -6.11 -1.29
CA LEU A 50 6.34 -6.40 -2.00
C LEU A 50 5.32 -5.35 -1.63
N ASN A 51 4.62 -4.83 -2.64
CA ASN A 51 3.64 -3.76 -2.46
C ASN A 51 2.37 -4.05 -3.25
N ALA A 52 1.24 -3.63 -2.68
CA ALA A 52 -0.05 -3.71 -3.34
C ALA A 52 -0.93 -2.56 -2.88
N VAL A 53 -1.97 -2.26 -3.65
CA VAL A 53 -2.97 -1.27 -3.30
C VAL A 53 -4.34 -1.93 -3.27
N LEU A 54 -5.10 -1.64 -2.22
CA LEU A 54 -6.48 -2.07 -2.07
C LEU A 54 -7.39 -0.86 -2.08
N ILE A 55 -8.50 -0.95 -2.80
CA ILE A 55 -9.57 0.01 -2.70
C ILE A 55 -10.68 -0.68 -1.92
N VAL A 56 -11.04 -0.11 -0.78
CA VAL A 56 -12.00 -0.72 0.15
C VAL A 56 -13.19 0.21 0.35
N ASP A 57 -14.35 -0.39 0.65
CA ASP A 57 -15.54 0.34 1.07
C ASP A 57 -15.88 -0.14 2.49
N VAL A 58 -15.68 0.72 3.46
CA VAL A 58 -15.83 0.40 4.88
C VAL A 58 -16.83 1.35 5.53
N GLU A 59 -17.48 0.88 6.60
CA GLU A 59 -18.43 1.69 7.36
C GLU A 59 -17.76 2.49 8.47
N GLU A 60 -16.51 2.24 8.74
CA GLU A 60 -15.75 2.86 9.81
C GLU A 60 -15.45 4.34 9.52
N THR A 61 -15.11 5.08 10.60
CA THR A 61 -14.58 6.43 10.48
C THR A 61 -13.12 6.35 10.00
N PRO A 62 -12.55 7.46 9.48
CA PRO A 62 -11.15 7.48 9.07
C PRO A 62 -10.19 7.02 10.16
N LYS A 63 -10.39 7.47 11.41
CA LYS A 63 -9.51 7.07 12.50
C LYS A 63 -9.68 5.61 12.90
N GLU A 64 -10.89 5.09 12.83
CA GLU A 64 -11.12 3.66 13.06
C GLU A 64 -10.43 2.80 12.01
N LEU A 65 -10.46 3.24 10.75
CA LEU A 65 -9.74 2.56 9.68
C LEU A 65 -8.23 2.60 9.93
N LEU A 66 -7.71 3.75 10.36
CA LEU A 66 -6.29 3.89 10.74
C LEU A 66 -5.92 2.87 11.82
N ARG A 67 -6.73 2.77 12.88
CA ARG A 67 -6.48 1.82 13.98
C ARG A 67 -6.51 0.38 13.49
N ARG A 68 -7.41 0.07 12.57
CA ARG A 68 -7.51 -1.26 11.99
C ARG A 68 -6.23 -1.65 11.26
N GLY A 69 -5.67 -0.72 10.48
CA GLY A 69 -4.38 -0.93 9.82
C GLY A 69 -3.24 -1.09 10.81
N GLN A 70 -3.22 -0.27 11.86
CA GLN A 70 -2.20 -0.35 12.90
C GLN A 70 -2.23 -1.68 13.65
N LYS A 71 -3.40 -2.26 13.86
CA LYS A 71 -3.53 -3.58 14.47
C LYS A 71 -2.91 -4.67 13.63
N LEU A 72 -3.02 -4.57 12.31
CA LEU A 72 -2.36 -5.50 11.40
C LEU A 72 -0.85 -5.38 11.50
N GLU A 73 -0.33 -4.15 11.56
CA GLU A 73 1.09 -3.90 11.73
C GLU A 73 1.62 -4.45 13.05
N GLU A 74 0.87 -4.25 14.13
CA GLU A 74 1.22 -4.76 15.46
C GLU A 74 1.23 -6.30 15.49
N ALA A 75 0.24 -6.93 14.84
CA ALA A 75 0.18 -8.37 14.77
C ALA A 75 1.39 -8.94 14.02
N ALA A 76 1.82 -8.27 12.95
CA ALA A 76 3.00 -8.66 12.19
C ALA A 76 4.27 -8.53 13.05
N GLU A 77 4.37 -7.45 13.84
CA GLU A 77 5.51 -7.25 14.75
C GLU A 77 5.58 -8.32 15.84
N ARG A 78 4.46 -8.78 16.36
CA ARG A 78 4.43 -9.84 17.39
C ARG A 78 4.92 -11.17 16.84
N VAL A 79 4.64 -11.48 15.60
CA VAL A 79 5.15 -12.69 14.93
C VAL A 79 6.65 -12.59 14.69
N ARG A 80 7.16 -11.39 14.54
CA ARG A 80 8.57 -11.10 14.30
C ARG A 80 9.40 -11.20 15.59
N VAL A 81 9.45 -12.36 16.17
CA VAL A 81 10.21 -12.57 17.41
C VAL A 81 11.70 -12.59 17.08
N ARG A 82 12.48 -11.61 17.48
CA ARG A 82 13.96 -11.57 17.42
C ARG A 82 14.57 -10.92 16.18
N HIS A 83 13.85 -10.18 15.38
CA HIS A 83 14.47 -9.47 14.27
C HIS A 83 14.68 -7.99 14.60
N TRP A 84 15.83 -7.49 14.22
CA TRP A 84 16.20 -6.09 14.31
C TRP A 84 16.06 -5.48 12.91
N GLY A 85 15.53 -4.31 12.80
CA GLY A 85 15.49 -3.64 11.52
C GLY A 85 14.11 -3.11 11.13
N PRO A 86 13.87 -2.85 9.84
CA PRO A 86 12.68 -2.16 9.36
C PRO A 86 11.39 -2.91 9.68
N ARG A 87 10.28 -2.20 9.55
CA ARG A 87 8.95 -2.76 9.81
C ARG A 87 8.67 -3.97 8.95
N THR A 88 7.97 -4.95 9.55
CA THR A 88 7.58 -6.18 8.89
C THR A 88 6.46 -5.94 7.89
N LEU A 89 5.55 -5.04 8.22
CA LEU A 89 4.37 -4.74 7.41
C LEU A 89 3.98 -3.28 7.58
N ASP A 90 3.68 -2.63 6.48
CA ASP A 90 3.12 -1.28 6.46
C ASP A 90 1.70 -1.33 5.89
N VAL A 91 0.79 -0.59 6.51
CA VAL A 91 -0.57 -0.39 6.01
C VAL A 91 -0.87 1.10 6.10
N ASP A 92 -0.87 1.78 4.96
CA ASP A 92 -1.07 3.22 4.90
C ASP A 92 -2.38 3.59 4.23
N ILE A 93 -3.08 4.57 4.79
CA ILE A 93 -4.23 5.18 4.12
C ILE A 93 -3.68 6.22 3.15
N VAL A 94 -3.87 5.99 1.86
CA VAL A 94 -3.38 6.89 0.80
C VAL A 94 -4.38 8.01 0.56
N ASP A 95 -5.65 7.66 0.45
CA ASP A 95 -6.70 8.62 0.13
C ASP A 95 -8.05 8.10 0.62
N ILE A 96 -8.96 9.01 0.88
CA ILE A 96 -10.35 8.71 1.25
C ILE A 96 -11.24 9.62 0.42
N GLU A 97 -12.17 9.03 -0.31
CA GLU A 97 -13.07 9.77 -1.17
C GLU A 97 -13.88 10.80 -0.38
N GLY A 98 -13.82 12.04 -0.81
CA GLY A 98 -14.58 13.12 -0.19
C GLY A 98 -14.08 13.57 1.18
N TYR A 99 -12.87 13.17 1.57
CA TYR A 99 -12.32 13.50 2.88
C TYR A 99 -10.87 13.97 2.77
N THR A 100 -10.57 15.05 3.49
CA THR A 100 -9.18 15.54 3.60
C THR A 100 -8.90 15.83 5.07
N SER A 101 -7.64 15.66 5.47
CA SER A 101 -7.22 15.89 6.85
C SER A 101 -5.76 16.34 6.89
N ASP A 102 -5.48 17.32 7.76
CA ASP A 102 -4.12 17.75 8.08
C ASP A 102 -3.73 17.39 9.51
N ASP A 103 -4.54 16.57 10.18
CA ASP A 103 -4.26 16.06 11.51
C ASP A 103 -2.96 15.24 11.46
N PRO A 104 -1.94 15.55 12.26
CA PRO A 104 -0.67 14.82 12.25
C PRO A 104 -0.81 13.31 12.43
N GLU A 105 -1.88 12.86 13.09
CA GLU A 105 -2.14 11.44 13.29
C GLU A 105 -2.60 10.76 12.00
N LEU A 106 -3.32 11.49 11.13
CA LEU A 106 -3.85 10.96 9.90
C LEU A 106 -3.97 12.06 8.85
N ILE A 107 -2.96 12.19 8.01
CA ILE A 107 -2.95 13.16 6.92
C ILE A 107 -3.54 12.48 5.67
N VAL A 108 -4.61 13.04 5.13
CA VAL A 108 -5.28 12.52 3.92
C VAL A 108 -5.46 13.65 2.92
N PRO A 109 -5.01 13.50 1.68
CA PRO A 109 -4.25 12.36 1.14
C PRO A 109 -2.86 12.24 1.74
N HIS A 110 -2.29 11.05 1.67
CA HIS A 110 -0.95 10.79 2.19
C HIS A 110 0.06 11.75 1.54
N PRO A 111 0.88 12.45 2.34
CA PRO A 111 1.68 13.57 1.82
C PRO A 111 2.76 13.16 0.83
N TYR A 112 3.19 11.91 0.84
CA TYR A 112 4.25 11.42 -0.05
C TYR A 112 3.77 10.50 -1.17
N ALA A 113 2.47 10.17 -1.20
CA ALA A 113 1.94 9.22 -2.18
C ALA A 113 2.19 9.66 -3.62
N ARG A 114 2.08 10.96 -3.88
CA ARG A 114 2.26 11.52 -5.23
C ARG A 114 3.66 11.32 -5.80
N GLU A 115 4.63 10.98 -4.97
CA GLU A 115 6.02 10.80 -5.36
C GLU A 115 6.46 9.34 -5.32
N ARG A 116 5.58 8.42 -4.90
CA ARG A 116 5.93 7.02 -4.69
C ARG A 116 5.42 6.13 -5.82
N ALA A 117 6.32 5.70 -6.68
CA ALA A 117 5.99 4.79 -7.78
C ALA A 117 5.34 3.50 -7.27
N PHE A 118 5.80 2.98 -6.13
CA PHE A 118 5.26 1.75 -5.54
C PHE A 118 3.87 1.90 -4.93
N VAL A 119 3.34 3.13 -4.90
CA VAL A 119 1.94 3.42 -4.55
C VAL A 119 1.15 3.71 -5.83
N LEU A 120 1.67 4.58 -6.68
CA LEU A 120 0.97 5.07 -7.86
C LEU A 120 0.73 3.99 -8.90
N ILE A 121 1.73 3.15 -9.17
CA ILE A 121 1.62 2.10 -10.19
C ILE A 121 0.59 1.04 -9.76
N PRO A 122 0.64 0.47 -8.55
CA PRO A 122 -0.41 -0.43 -8.10
C PRO A 122 -1.80 0.22 -8.06
N TRP A 123 -1.88 1.47 -7.61
CA TRP A 123 -3.16 2.18 -7.56
C TRP A 123 -3.78 2.29 -8.94
N LEU A 124 -2.99 2.70 -9.94
CA LEU A 124 -3.47 2.80 -11.32
C LEU A 124 -3.95 1.43 -11.84
N ALA A 125 -3.26 0.35 -11.49
CA ALA A 125 -3.66 -1.00 -11.88
C ALA A 125 -4.99 -1.42 -11.24
N ALA A 126 -5.26 -0.95 -10.01
CA ALA A 126 -6.52 -1.24 -9.32
C ALA A 126 -7.66 -0.37 -9.83
N ASP A 127 -7.37 0.86 -10.28
CA ASP A 127 -8.37 1.84 -10.71
C ASP A 127 -7.77 2.73 -11.80
N ALA A 128 -8.10 2.44 -13.05
CA ALA A 128 -7.59 3.18 -14.21
C ALA A 128 -8.01 4.66 -14.19
N GLY A 129 -9.12 4.99 -13.51
CA GLY A 129 -9.62 6.35 -13.38
C GLY A 129 -9.16 7.06 -12.09
N ALA A 130 -8.21 6.48 -11.37
CA ALA A 130 -7.76 7.03 -10.08
C ALA A 130 -7.27 8.47 -10.22
N ARG A 131 -7.62 9.27 -9.21
CA ARG A 131 -7.20 10.67 -9.12
C ARG A 131 -6.65 10.94 -7.73
N LEU A 132 -5.59 11.75 -7.67
CA LEU A 132 -4.98 12.17 -6.41
C LEU A 132 -4.94 13.70 -6.41
N SER A 133 -5.64 14.32 -5.48
CA SER A 133 -5.73 15.79 -5.37
C SER A 133 -6.13 16.45 -6.69
N GLY A 134 -7.10 15.86 -7.39
CA GLY A 134 -7.61 16.39 -8.64
C GLY A 134 -6.79 16.08 -9.89
N GLU A 135 -5.65 15.41 -9.74
CA GLU A 135 -4.80 15.02 -10.87
C GLU A 135 -4.91 13.52 -11.12
N GLY A 136 -5.00 13.12 -12.39
CA GLY A 136 -5.05 11.70 -12.74
C GLY A 136 -3.78 10.97 -12.33
N VAL A 137 -3.95 9.83 -11.66
CA VAL A 137 -2.81 8.99 -11.28
C VAL A 137 -2.08 8.50 -12.52
N ALA A 138 -2.79 8.19 -13.60
CA ALA A 138 -2.19 7.80 -14.88
C ALA A 138 -1.19 8.85 -15.39
N LYS A 139 -1.53 10.14 -15.26
CA LYS A 139 -0.67 11.23 -15.69
C LYS A 139 0.60 11.28 -14.83
N ARG A 140 0.47 11.07 -13.53
CA ARG A 140 1.62 11.06 -12.64
C ARG A 140 2.53 9.87 -12.89
N VAL A 141 1.96 8.70 -13.16
CA VAL A 141 2.73 7.50 -13.53
C VAL A 141 3.52 7.76 -14.81
N ALA A 142 2.89 8.38 -15.81
CA ALA A 142 3.57 8.71 -17.06
C ALA A 142 4.73 9.68 -16.86
N ALA A 143 4.67 10.51 -15.83
CA ALA A 143 5.70 11.51 -15.52
C ALA A 143 6.83 10.98 -14.63
N LEU A 144 6.71 9.75 -14.13
CA LEU A 144 7.77 9.14 -13.31
C LEU A 144 9.04 8.91 -14.13
N ASP A 145 10.17 8.92 -13.45
CA ASP A 145 11.45 8.54 -14.04
C ASP A 145 11.33 7.15 -14.66
N PRO A 146 11.76 6.93 -15.94
CA PRO A 146 11.66 5.63 -16.57
C PRO A 146 12.31 4.48 -15.80
N GLN A 147 13.44 4.74 -15.13
CA GLN A 147 14.10 3.72 -14.33
C GLN A 147 13.27 3.35 -13.11
N GLU A 148 12.68 4.36 -12.45
CA GLU A 148 11.83 4.14 -11.30
C GLU A 148 10.59 3.29 -11.68
N ARG A 149 9.99 3.57 -12.84
CA ARG A 149 8.89 2.75 -13.34
C ARG A 149 9.31 1.32 -13.65
N ALA A 150 10.48 1.17 -14.27
CA ALA A 150 11.00 -0.14 -14.65
C ALA A 150 11.34 -1.00 -13.42
N ASP A 151 11.69 -0.37 -12.31
CA ASP A 151 12.02 -1.05 -11.06
C ASP A 151 10.79 -1.66 -10.36
N ILE A 152 9.59 -1.22 -10.71
CA ILE A 152 8.35 -1.75 -10.14
C ILE A 152 7.89 -2.94 -10.99
N ARG A 153 8.14 -4.15 -10.51
CA ARG A 153 7.92 -5.38 -11.27
C ARG A 153 6.66 -6.10 -10.81
N ARG A 154 5.73 -6.33 -11.73
CA ARG A 154 4.50 -7.06 -11.44
C ARG A 154 4.80 -8.55 -11.19
N LEU A 155 4.32 -9.09 -10.06
CA LEU A 155 4.43 -10.51 -9.74
C LEU A 155 3.16 -11.30 -10.09
N GLY A 156 2.00 -10.73 -9.84
CA GLY A 156 0.72 -11.37 -10.06
C GLY A 156 -0.30 -10.95 -9.04
N MET A 157 -1.54 -11.39 -9.19
CA MET A 157 -2.58 -11.14 -8.20
C MET A 157 -2.28 -11.93 -6.92
N MET A 158 -2.77 -11.45 -5.78
CA MET A 158 -2.50 -12.09 -4.48
C MET A 158 -2.87 -13.58 -4.51
N GLU A 159 -3.99 -13.95 -5.10
CA GLU A 159 -4.45 -15.34 -5.16
C GLU A 159 -3.58 -16.24 -6.02
N GLU A 160 -2.68 -15.68 -6.82
CA GLU A 160 -1.75 -16.43 -7.65
C GLU A 160 -0.41 -16.70 -6.94
N LEU A 161 -0.21 -16.13 -5.76
CA LEU A 161 1.07 -16.20 -5.04
C LEU A 161 1.04 -17.16 -3.81
#